data_d758487f61a3a22c240c96ce82765247
#
_entry.id   d758487f61a3a22c240c96ce82765247
#
_cell.length_a   1.000
_cell.length_b   1.000
_cell.length_c   1.000
_cell.angle_alpha   90.00
_cell.angle_beta   90.00
_cell.angle_gamma   90.00
#
_symmetry.space_group_name_H-M   'P 1'
#
loop_
_entity.id
_entity.type
_entity.pdbx_description
1 polymer ?
#
loop_
_entity_poly.entity_id
_entity_poly.type
_entity_poly.pdbx_seq_one_letter_code
_entity_poly.pdbx_strand_id
1 'polypeptide(L)'
;MSWAAAAPAEAPHGLPVVGHAVQLWRRPLPFLRELSGRGDVVTLRLGRHRAYLACGIDAVRTVLHDPRTFDKGGPLFEKARLLVGDGLVSSDFATHRRQRLLMQPAFGTSRLPGYTGLMAEQIDTALDRWQHGRTLDVGREMHTLALEVAARTLFGAQLGERAVTEVVACMPLVMRGVYRRMLVPADWVHRLPLPVNRRFDRARATMHRVIADTVRSYRDAGKDHGDVLSILVSSRDEHGTSLSDAEIHDQVMTLLIGATEPPGSALTWVFQLLSEHPEAERALQAEADDVLRGRPARALSAADLARLEHTRHIVLEALRLYPPAWLLSRVATKDTDLMGHPVPKGATVLFSPYQLHHDQDVFPHPSRFDPGRWRSPSPAARAALLPFGAGNRKCIGDEVALTELSLAVAAVASRFRLRAVPGTTARPLVRASLGAEHVVLRVEARTPRGAAAGGASVGSRAVAS
;
A
#
# COMPACT_ATOMS: atom_id res chain seq x y z
N MET A 1 13.64 -3.45 44.60
CA MET A 1 13.22 -4.77 44.14
C MET A 1 13.73 -4.96 42.72
N SER A 2 14.83 -5.73 42.55
CA SER A 2 15.39 -6.05 41.23
C SER A 2 14.46 -7.08 40.56
N TRP A 3 13.67 -6.61 39.61
CA TRP A 3 13.00 -7.53 38.67
C TRP A 3 14.09 -8.11 37.78
N ALA A 4 14.44 -9.37 38.00
CA ALA A 4 15.19 -10.13 37.04
C ALA A 4 14.26 -10.31 35.82
N ALA A 5 14.25 -9.32 34.92
CA ALA A 5 13.51 -9.42 33.65
C ALA A 5 14.04 -10.65 32.91
N ALA A 6 13.17 -11.60 32.64
CA ALA A 6 13.54 -12.75 31.82
C ALA A 6 14.00 -12.24 30.45
N ALA A 7 15.14 -12.73 30.00
CA ALA A 7 15.60 -12.38 28.65
C ALA A 7 14.54 -12.81 27.62
N PRO A 8 14.26 -12.00 26.57
CA PRO A 8 13.31 -12.40 25.55
C PRO A 8 13.76 -13.68 24.85
N ALA A 9 12.80 -14.52 24.46
CA ALA A 9 13.09 -15.74 23.74
C ALA A 9 13.95 -15.44 22.48
N GLU A 10 14.95 -16.27 22.22
CA GLU A 10 15.72 -16.15 20.97
C GLU A 10 15.02 -16.94 19.86
N ALA A 11 14.98 -16.36 18.67
CA ALA A 11 14.44 -17.02 17.49
C ALA A 11 15.26 -18.30 17.17
N PRO A 12 14.62 -19.36 16.67
CA PRO A 12 15.30 -20.60 16.30
C PRO A 12 16.10 -20.44 15.00
N HIS A 13 17.00 -21.41 14.76
CA HIS A 13 17.72 -21.56 13.49
C HIS A 13 18.67 -20.42 13.13
N GLY A 14 19.21 -19.72 14.13
CA GLY A 14 20.26 -18.72 13.92
C GLY A 14 21.56 -19.36 13.46
N LEU A 15 22.08 -18.96 12.30
CA LEU A 15 23.37 -19.43 11.78
C LEU A 15 24.55 -18.68 12.44
N PRO A 16 25.74 -19.30 12.54
CA PRO A 16 26.94 -18.59 12.92
C PRO A 16 27.17 -17.36 12.03
N VAL A 17 27.69 -16.26 12.59
CA VAL A 17 28.03 -15.00 11.91
C VAL A 17 26.83 -14.23 11.37
N VAL A 18 25.96 -14.83 10.53
CA VAL A 18 24.84 -14.14 9.84
C VAL A 18 23.54 -14.14 10.65
N GLY A 19 23.45 -14.99 11.68
CA GLY A 19 22.25 -15.08 12.52
C GLY A 19 21.02 -15.54 11.73
N HIS A 20 19.91 -14.81 11.88
CA HIS A 20 18.61 -15.12 11.25
C HIS A 20 18.40 -14.41 9.90
N ALA A 21 19.41 -13.68 9.40
CA ALA A 21 19.30 -12.94 8.14
C ALA A 21 18.95 -13.87 6.96
N VAL A 22 19.49 -15.09 6.95
CA VAL A 22 19.19 -16.08 5.89
C VAL A 22 17.74 -16.54 5.93
N GLN A 23 17.16 -16.70 7.13
CA GLN A 23 15.76 -17.08 7.30
C GLN A 23 14.82 -15.96 6.79
N LEU A 24 15.10 -14.72 7.19
CA LEU A 24 14.38 -13.54 6.73
C LEU A 24 14.53 -13.31 5.22
N TRP A 25 15.62 -13.73 4.60
CA TRP A 25 15.84 -13.59 3.17
C TRP A 25 15.18 -14.71 2.34
N ARG A 26 15.32 -15.99 2.77
CA ARG A 26 14.86 -17.16 1.98
C ARG A 26 13.42 -17.56 2.25
N ARG A 27 12.94 -17.40 3.48
CA ARG A 27 11.62 -17.84 3.95
C ARG A 27 10.99 -16.83 4.92
N PRO A 28 10.90 -15.53 4.56
CA PRO A 28 10.50 -14.52 5.52
C PRO A 28 9.11 -14.78 6.14
N LEU A 29 8.12 -15.09 5.32
CA LEU A 29 6.75 -15.28 5.80
C LEU A 29 6.58 -16.52 6.68
N PRO A 30 7.03 -17.74 6.28
CA PRO A 30 7.02 -18.89 7.16
C PRO A 30 7.80 -18.65 8.46
N PHE A 31 8.99 -18.04 8.38
CA PHE A 31 9.82 -17.77 9.54
C PHE A 31 9.11 -16.84 10.54
N LEU A 32 8.50 -15.75 10.08
CA LEU A 32 7.74 -14.87 10.97
C LEU A 32 6.56 -15.58 11.64
N ARG A 33 5.87 -16.48 10.93
CA ARG A 33 4.79 -17.29 11.51
C ARG A 33 5.29 -18.28 12.56
N GLU A 34 6.48 -18.85 12.38
CA GLU A 34 7.11 -19.75 13.36
C GLU A 34 7.45 -19.04 14.69
N LEU A 35 7.51 -17.70 14.68
CA LEU A 35 7.80 -16.90 15.87
C LEU A 35 6.55 -16.53 16.68
N SER A 36 5.35 -16.67 16.12
CA SER A 36 4.10 -16.53 16.85
C SER A 36 4.02 -17.56 17.98
N GLY A 37 3.55 -17.16 19.16
CA GLY A 37 3.42 -18.04 20.31
C GLY A 37 4.73 -18.29 21.08
N ARG A 38 5.87 -17.68 20.70
CA ARG A 38 7.13 -17.79 21.45
C ARG A 38 7.32 -16.74 22.53
N GLY A 39 6.36 -15.87 22.67
CA GLY A 39 6.34 -14.74 23.62
C GLY A 39 6.03 -13.42 22.93
N ASP A 40 5.77 -12.39 23.71
CA ASP A 40 5.43 -11.07 23.20
C ASP A 40 6.59 -10.36 22.48
N VAL A 41 7.81 -10.70 22.85
CA VAL A 41 9.03 -10.19 22.24
C VAL A 41 10.01 -11.33 22.00
N VAL A 42 10.52 -11.41 20.76
CA VAL A 42 11.51 -12.41 20.34
C VAL A 42 12.76 -11.71 19.83
N THR A 43 13.95 -12.15 20.27
CA THR A 43 15.21 -11.60 19.75
C THR A 43 15.65 -12.29 18.48
N LEU A 44 16.11 -11.47 17.54
CA LEU A 44 16.71 -11.88 16.29
C LEU A 44 18.17 -11.40 16.23
N ARG A 45 19.06 -12.24 15.72
CA ARG A 45 20.41 -11.84 15.35
C ARG A 45 20.47 -11.58 13.85
N LEU A 46 20.87 -10.39 13.44
CA LEU A 46 21.06 -10.00 12.04
C LEU A 46 22.53 -9.62 11.84
N GLY A 47 23.35 -10.61 11.55
CA GLY A 47 24.80 -10.45 11.62
C GLY A 47 25.25 -10.13 13.06
N ARG A 48 25.91 -8.99 13.25
CA ARG A 48 26.35 -8.50 14.56
C ARG A 48 25.25 -7.72 15.32
N HIS A 49 24.14 -7.40 14.67
CA HIS A 49 23.09 -6.60 15.25
C HIS A 49 22.03 -7.49 15.89
N ARG A 50 21.60 -7.12 17.11
CA ARG A 50 20.42 -7.71 17.75
C ARG A 50 19.21 -6.84 17.42
N ALA A 51 18.13 -7.47 16.98
CA ALA A 51 16.84 -6.86 16.79
C ALA A 51 15.79 -7.52 17.70
N TYR A 52 14.78 -6.79 18.08
CA TYR A 52 13.67 -7.24 18.93
C TYR A 52 12.40 -7.28 18.09
N LEU A 53 11.82 -8.45 17.90
CA LEU A 53 10.55 -8.60 17.19
C LEU A 53 9.40 -8.57 18.20
N ALA A 54 8.56 -7.56 18.13
CA ALA A 54 7.29 -7.52 18.84
C ALA A 54 6.31 -8.47 18.13
N CYS A 55 5.92 -9.55 18.80
CA CYS A 55 5.05 -10.61 18.27
C CYS A 55 3.61 -10.49 18.77
N GLY A 56 3.39 -10.12 20.03
CA GLY A 56 2.08 -9.91 20.63
C GLY A 56 1.45 -8.58 20.21
N ILE A 57 0.12 -8.52 20.15
CA ILE A 57 -0.61 -7.30 19.77
C ILE A 57 -0.30 -6.14 20.72
N ASP A 58 -0.17 -6.40 22.02
CA ASP A 58 0.10 -5.36 23.01
C ASP A 58 1.53 -4.81 22.88
N ALA A 59 2.51 -5.68 22.59
CA ALA A 59 3.88 -5.27 22.29
C ALA A 59 3.91 -4.37 21.03
N VAL A 60 3.20 -4.76 19.97
CA VAL A 60 3.12 -3.98 18.74
C VAL A 60 2.41 -2.64 18.97
N ARG A 61 1.33 -2.62 19.75
CA ARG A 61 0.63 -1.37 20.11
C ARG A 61 1.51 -0.45 20.92
N THR A 62 2.27 -0.97 21.89
CA THR A 62 3.25 -0.19 22.64
C THR A 62 4.24 0.51 21.71
N VAL A 63 4.82 -0.22 20.76
CA VAL A 63 5.75 0.33 19.77
C VAL A 63 5.09 1.40 18.89
N LEU A 64 3.83 1.20 18.47
CA LEU A 64 3.13 2.11 17.57
C LEU A 64 2.60 3.38 18.25
N HIS A 65 2.29 3.31 19.55
CA HIS A 65 1.69 4.43 20.28
C HIS A 65 2.70 5.25 21.08
N ASP A 66 3.96 4.81 21.19
CA ASP A 66 5.06 5.63 21.75
C ASP A 66 6.12 5.98 20.70
N PRO A 67 5.80 6.91 19.79
CA PRO A 67 6.72 7.32 18.71
C PRO A 67 7.92 8.16 19.20
N ARG A 68 7.91 8.59 20.45
CA ARG A 68 9.07 9.28 21.06
C ARG A 68 10.15 8.29 21.48
N THR A 69 9.73 7.13 21.96
CA THR A 69 10.63 6.05 22.37
C THR A 69 10.98 5.14 21.19
N PHE A 70 10.02 4.84 20.30
CA PHE A 70 10.20 3.97 19.13
C PHE A 70 10.02 4.77 17.85
N ASP A 71 11.10 5.38 17.38
CA ASP A 71 11.04 6.27 16.20
C ASP A 71 11.52 5.60 14.92
N LYS A 72 11.35 6.29 13.80
CA LYS A 72 11.89 5.90 12.50
C LYS A 72 13.40 6.04 12.48
N GLY A 73 14.09 5.01 12.01
CA GLY A 73 15.54 5.03 11.96
C GLY A 73 16.12 3.66 11.59
N GLY A 74 17.46 3.59 11.67
CA GLY A 74 18.21 2.39 11.37
C GLY A 74 18.43 2.13 9.88
N PRO A 75 19.17 1.05 9.56
CA PRO A 75 19.70 0.84 8.22
C PRO A 75 18.65 0.78 7.10
N LEU A 76 17.45 0.30 7.41
CA LEU A 76 16.35 0.22 6.43
C LEU A 76 15.89 1.62 5.99
N PHE A 77 15.67 2.51 6.96
CA PHE A 77 15.22 3.88 6.67
C PHE A 77 16.33 4.75 6.08
N GLU A 78 17.59 4.54 6.45
CA GLU A 78 18.72 5.22 5.82
C GLU A 78 18.79 4.92 4.32
N LYS A 79 18.52 3.68 3.91
CA LYS A 79 18.44 3.32 2.49
C LYS A 79 17.18 3.85 1.81
N ALA A 80 16.04 3.87 2.50
CA ALA A 80 14.81 4.44 1.97
C ALA A 80 14.94 5.95 1.72
N ARG A 81 15.65 6.70 2.58
CA ARG A 81 15.93 8.14 2.40
C ARG A 81 16.63 8.49 1.10
N LEU A 82 17.36 7.57 0.50
CA LEU A 82 17.94 7.79 -0.83
C LEU A 82 16.89 8.06 -1.93
N LEU A 83 15.65 7.68 -1.68
CA LEU A 83 14.55 7.84 -2.61
C LEU A 83 13.53 8.87 -2.14
N VAL A 84 13.10 8.76 -0.89
CA VAL A 84 12.00 9.56 -0.33
C VAL A 84 12.49 10.75 0.51
N GLY A 85 13.80 10.97 0.55
CA GLY A 85 14.38 12.02 1.39
C GLY A 85 13.93 11.92 2.84
N ASP A 86 13.69 13.05 3.48
CA ASP A 86 13.10 13.16 4.81
C ASP A 86 11.57 13.39 4.75
N GLY A 87 10.89 12.70 3.82
CA GLY A 87 9.45 12.71 3.71
C GLY A 87 8.75 11.97 4.87
N LEU A 88 7.42 12.01 4.86
CA LEU A 88 6.55 11.54 5.97
C LEU A 88 6.84 10.09 6.41
N VAL A 89 7.29 9.22 5.50
CA VAL A 89 7.55 7.80 5.79
C VAL A 89 8.89 7.58 6.50
N SER A 90 9.87 8.46 6.32
CA SER A 90 11.28 8.29 6.75
C SER A 90 11.74 9.28 7.81
N SER A 91 11.06 10.42 7.97
CA SER A 91 11.42 11.49 8.89
C SER A 91 11.32 11.06 10.36
N ASP A 92 12.13 11.67 11.22
CA ASP A 92 12.07 11.51 12.67
C ASP A 92 10.76 12.04 13.26
N PHE A 93 10.56 11.84 14.57
CA PHE A 93 9.33 12.20 15.24
C PHE A 93 8.96 13.69 15.13
N ALA A 94 9.92 14.59 15.31
CA ALA A 94 9.66 16.03 15.31
C ALA A 94 9.32 16.53 13.91
N THR A 95 10.12 16.17 12.93
CA THR A 95 9.92 16.50 11.51
C THR A 95 8.62 15.91 11.00
N HIS A 96 8.34 14.64 11.31
CA HIS A 96 7.11 13.97 10.92
C HIS A 96 5.87 14.68 11.48
N ARG A 97 5.89 15.07 12.78
CA ARG A 97 4.74 15.72 13.42
C ARG A 97 4.39 17.01 12.68
N ARG A 98 5.38 17.85 12.38
CA ARG A 98 5.20 19.10 11.63
C ARG A 98 4.69 18.81 10.21
N GLN A 99 5.34 17.95 9.47
CA GLN A 99 4.96 17.60 8.10
C GLN A 99 3.54 17.02 8.05
N ARG A 100 3.21 16.10 8.97
CA ARG A 100 1.88 15.50 9.02
C ARG A 100 0.77 16.53 9.24
N LEU A 101 0.97 17.50 10.14
CA LEU A 101 -0.02 18.56 10.38
C LEU A 101 -0.25 19.41 9.12
N LEU A 102 0.81 19.71 8.36
CA LEU A 102 0.73 20.45 7.11
C LEU A 102 0.04 19.67 5.98
N MET A 103 0.23 18.35 5.95
CA MET A 103 -0.32 17.48 4.90
C MET A 103 -1.74 16.98 5.19
N GLN A 104 -2.13 16.88 6.45
CA GLN A 104 -3.40 16.27 6.86
C GLN A 104 -4.63 16.88 6.21
N PRO A 105 -4.72 18.20 5.95
CA PRO A 105 -5.85 18.82 5.25
C PRO A 105 -6.07 18.23 3.84
N ALA A 106 -5.01 17.78 3.17
CA ALA A 106 -5.10 17.13 1.86
C ALA A 106 -5.83 15.77 1.90
N PHE A 107 -5.84 15.10 3.05
CA PHE A 107 -6.45 13.79 3.24
C PHE A 107 -7.72 13.84 4.09
N GLY A 108 -8.27 15.05 4.30
CA GLY A 108 -9.50 15.25 5.01
C GLY A 108 -10.73 14.73 4.25
N THR A 109 -11.78 14.37 4.99
CA THR A 109 -13.04 13.84 4.42
C THR A 109 -13.70 14.77 3.41
N SER A 110 -13.50 16.09 3.50
CA SER A 110 -14.02 17.07 2.56
C SER A 110 -13.39 17.00 1.16
N ARG A 111 -12.16 16.47 1.05
CA ARG A 111 -11.45 16.31 -0.23
C ARG A 111 -11.73 14.97 -0.91
N LEU A 112 -12.13 13.97 -0.14
CA LEU A 112 -12.35 12.61 -0.63
C LEU A 112 -13.31 12.52 -1.83
N PRO A 113 -14.44 13.26 -1.89
CA PRO A 113 -15.32 13.22 -3.06
C PRO A 113 -14.65 13.66 -4.37
N GLY A 114 -13.80 14.69 -4.33
CA GLY A 114 -13.03 15.14 -5.50
C GLY A 114 -12.05 14.07 -5.99
N TYR A 115 -11.30 13.47 -5.05
CA TYR A 115 -10.38 12.38 -5.40
C TYR A 115 -11.09 11.16 -5.93
N THR A 116 -12.25 10.82 -5.35
CA THR A 116 -13.09 9.70 -5.81
C THR A 116 -13.47 9.85 -7.29
N GLY A 117 -13.85 11.05 -7.72
CA GLY A 117 -14.15 11.33 -9.13
C GLY A 117 -12.95 11.07 -10.04
N LEU A 118 -11.77 11.59 -9.66
CA LEU A 118 -10.53 11.38 -10.43
C LEU A 118 -10.12 9.91 -10.49
N MET A 119 -10.22 9.18 -9.37
CA MET A 119 -9.95 7.74 -9.32
C MET A 119 -10.88 6.97 -10.23
N ALA A 120 -12.18 7.24 -10.13
CA ALA A 120 -13.19 6.54 -10.92
C ALA A 120 -13.02 6.76 -12.42
N GLU A 121 -12.66 7.97 -12.84
CA GLU A 121 -12.35 8.29 -14.25
C GLU A 121 -11.15 7.48 -14.76
N GLN A 122 -10.07 7.40 -13.97
CA GLN A 122 -8.87 6.64 -14.33
C GLN A 122 -9.14 5.14 -14.38
N ILE A 123 -9.92 4.62 -13.43
CA ILE A 123 -10.34 3.22 -13.39
C ILE A 123 -11.16 2.88 -14.64
N ASP A 124 -12.18 3.68 -14.97
CA ASP A 124 -13.00 3.45 -16.17
C ASP A 124 -12.12 3.49 -17.42
N THR A 125 -11.23 4.48 -17.56
CA THR A 125 -10.30 4.62 -18.68
C THR A 125 -9.39 3.40 -18.83
N ALA A 126 -8.89 2.86 -17.73
CA ALA A 126 -8.08 1.65 -17.75
C ALA A 126 -8.90 0.42 -18.19
N LEU A 127 -10.12 0.28 -17.66
CA LEU A 127 -11.01 -0.84 -17.99
C LEU A 127 -11.53 -0.79 -19.43
N ASP A 128 -11.66 0.39 -20.04
CA ASP A 128 -12.05 0.54 -21.44
C ASP A 128 -11.01 -0.04 -22.41
N ARG A 129 -9.75 -0.21 -21.96
CA ARG A 129 -8.67 -0.88 -22.71
C ARG A 129 -8.72 -2.41 -22.62
N TRP A 130 -9.57 -2.97 -21.75
CA TRP A 130 -9.66 -4.41 -21.56
C TRP A 130 -10.59 -5.06 -22.58
N GLN A 131 -10.16 -6.19 -23.13
CA GLN A 131 -10.91 -6.93 -24.14
C GLN A 131 -11.19 -8.35 -23.67
N HIS A 132 -12.37 -8.87 -24.02
CA HIS A 132 -12.71 -10.27 -23.77
C HIS A 132 -11.67 -11.22 -24.39
N GLY A 133 -11.25 -12.24 -23.63
CA GLY A 133 -10.26 -13.22 -24.05
C GLY A 133 -8.80 -12.78 -23.86
N ARG A 134 -8.53 -11.49 -23.62
CA ARG A 134 -7.17 -11.00 -23.35
C ARG A 134 -6.61 -11.62 -22.06
N THR A 135 -5.36 -12.01 -22.09
CA THR A 135 -4.60 -12.43 -20.90
C THR A 135 -3.85 -11.23 -20.33
N LEU A 136 -4.00 -11.00 -19.02
CA LEU A 136 -3.35 -9.91 -18.30
C LEU A 136 -2.28 -10.45 -17.35
N ASP A 137 -1.12 -9.80 -17.33
CA ASP A 137 -0.25 -9.77 -16.16
C ASP A 137 -0.88 -8.80 -15.16
N VAL A 138 -1.63 -9.36 -14.19
CA VAL A 138 -2.43 -8.56 -13.24
C VAL A 138 -1.54 -7.70 -12.37
N GLY A 139 -0.36 -8.19 -11.98
CA GLY A 139 0.57 -7.40 -11.18
C GLY A 139 0.99 -6.12 -11.90
N ARG A 140 1.37 -6.25 -13.16
CA ARG A 140 1.76 -5.10 -13.99
C ARG A 140 0.58 -4.15 -14.23
N GLU A 141 -0.59 -4.68 -14.55
CA GLU A 141 -1.80 -3.89 -14.84
C GLU A 141 -2.24 -3.09 -13.62
N MET A 142 -2.29 -3.70 -12.44
CA MET A 142 -2.73 -3.04 -11.19
C MET A 142 -1.73 -2.00 -10.70
N HIS A 143 -0.43 -2.23 -10.83
CA HIS A 143 0.56 -1.20 -10.49
C HIS A 143 0.51 -0.02 -11.48
N THR A 144 0.21 -0.26 -12.76
CA THR A 144 0.00 0.81 -13.74
C THR A 144 -1.24 1.62 -13.38
N LEU A 145 -2.36 0.96 -13.09
CA LEU A 145 -3.59 1.62 -12.66
C LEU A 145 -3.36 2.48 -11.42
N ALA A 146 -2.77 1.90 -10.36
CA ALA A 146 -2.49 2.64 -9.12
C ALA A 146 -1.60 3.87 -9.36
N LEU A 147 -0.62 3.76 -10.27
CA LEU A 147 0.26 4.88 -10.61
C LEU A 147 -0.49 5.97 -11.40
N GLU A 148 -1.34 5.60 -12.36
CA GLU A 148 -2.18 6.54 -13.11
C GLU A 148 -3.16 7.28 -12.16
N VAL A 149 -3.79 6.55 -11.23
CA VAL A 149 -4.66 7.11 -10.19
C VAL A 149 -3.88 8.06 -9.27
N ALA A 150 -2.72 7.61 -8.76
CA ALA A 150 -1.87 8.42 -7.90
C ALA A 150 -1.44 9.73 -8.56
N ALA A 151 -0.99 9.65 -9.83
CA ALA A 151 -0.56 10.83 -10.57
C ALA A 151 -1.70 11.85 -10.72
N ARG A 152 -2.92 11.40 -11.03
CA ARG A 152 -4.09 12.28 -11.16
C ARG A 152 -4.54 12.86 -9.81
N THR A 153 -4.52 12.08 -8.75
CA THR A 153 -4.93 12.53 -7.41
C THR A 153 -3.91 13.52 -6.81
N LEU A 154 -2.62 13.27 -7.03
CA LEU A 154 -1.56 14.13 -6.51
C LEU A 154 -1.40 15.46 -7.27
N PHE A 155 -1.57 15.44 -8.57
CA PHE A 155 -1.24 16.56 -9.45
C PHE A 155 -2.42 17.08 -10.29
N GLY A 156 -3.62 16.55 -10.09
CA GLY A 156 -4.81 16.93 -10.84
C GLY A 156 -4.62 16.86 -12.36
N ALA A 157 -5.25 17.77 -13.07
CA ALA A 157 -5.13 17.93 -14.52
C ALA A 157 -3.87 18.72 -14.94
N GLN A 158 -3.13 19.29 -13.99
CA GLN A 158 -2.00 20.17 -14.29
C GLN A 158 -0.72 19.41 -14.67
N LEU A 159 -0.60 18.16 -14.22
CA LEU A 159 0.47 17.30 -14.71
C LEU A 159 0.13 16.90 -16.16
N GLY A 160 0.73 17.56 -17.13
CA GLY A 160 0.51 17.23 -18.55
C GLY A 160 0.77 15.75 -18.83
N GLU A 161 0.09 15.17 -19.81
CA GLU A 161 0.19 13.75 -20.18
C GLU A 161 1.63 13.27 -20.35
N ARG A 162 2.50 14.14 -20.87
CA ARG A 162 3.92 13.85 -21.02
C ARG A 162 4.61 13.60 -19.66
N ALA A 163 4.34 14.43 -18.67
CA ALA A 163 4.95 14.30 -17.35
C ALA A 163 4.43 13.03 -16.63
N VAL A 164 3.14 12.72 -16.75
CA VAL A 164 2.57 11.45 -16.25
C VAL A 164 3.29 10.27 -16.92
N THR A 165 3.45 10.28 -18.24
CA THR A 165 4.13 9.23 -19.00
C THR A 165 5.58 9.06 -18.52
N GLU A 166 6.31 10.15 -18.30
CA GLU A 166 7.69 10.12 -17.78
C GLU A 166 7.76 9.50 -16.38
N VAL A 167 6.84 9.87 -15.47
CA VAL A 167 6.75 9.29 -14.10
C VAL A 167 6.43 7.79 -14.16
N VAL A 168 5.43 7.41 -14.95
CA VAL A 168 5.02 5.99 -15.15
C VAL A 168 6.19 5.15 -15.68
N ALA A 169 6.97 5.67 -16.62
CA ALA A 169 8.12 4.97 -17.18
C ALA A 169 9.29 4.87 -16.19
N CYS A 170 9.51 5.89 -15.35
CA CYS A 170 10.63 5.96 -14.42
C CYS A 170 10.39 5.16 -13.12
N MET A 171 9.16 5.13 -12.59
CA MET A 171 8.83 4.53 -11.30
C MET A 171 9.34 3.08 -11.14
N PRO A 172 9.07 2.14 -12.09
CA PRO A 172 9.56 0.77 -11.94
C PRO A 172 11.10 0.65 -11.92
N LEU A 173 11.80 1.56 -12.59
CA LEU A 173 13.26 1.60 -12.62
C LEU A 173 13.81 2.06 -11.26
N VAL A 174 13.20 3.10 -10.70
CA VAL A 174 13.54 3.66 -9.40
C VAL A 174 13.28 2.66 -8.30
N MET A 175 12.10 2.03 -8.26
CA MET A 175 11.75 1.03 -7.25
C MET A 175 12.70 -0.17 -7.27
N ARG A 176 12.99 -0.73 -8.45
CA ARG A 176 13.97 -1.83 -8.59
C ARG A 176 15.37 -1.42 -8.13
N GLY A 177 15.77 -0.19 -8.44
CA GLY A 177 17.07 0.35 -8.05
C GLY A 177 17.22 0.52 -6.54
N VAL A 178 16.20 0.99 -5.85
CA VAL A 178 16.16 1.12 -4.39
C VAL A 178 16.18 -0.25 -3.72
N TYR A 179 15.30 -1.16 -4.16
CA TYR A 179 15.28 -2.51 -3.62
C TYR A 179 16.64 -3.20 -3.73
N ARG A 180 17.32 -3.05 -4.87
CA ARG A 180 18.69 -3.57 -5.03
C ARG A 180 19.67 -2.94 -4.04
N ARG A 181 19.57 -1.64 -3.75
CA ARG A 181 20.42 -0.94 -2.77
C ARG A 181 20.15 -1.38 -1.34
N MET A 182 18.93 -1.79 -1.03
CA MET A 182 18.58 -2.41 0.26
C MET A 182 19.22 -3.80 0.42
N LEU A 183 19.25 -4.60 -0.65
CA LEU A 183 19.81 -5.96 -0.62
C LEU A 183 21.34 -5.99 -0.63
N VAL A 184 21.98 -5.04 -1.29
CA VAL A 184 23.44 -4.96 -1.44
C VAL A 184 23.96 -3.80 -0.60
N PRO A 185 24.43 -4.05 0.63
CA PRO A 185 24.85 -2.97 1.54
C PRO A 185 26.18 -2.30 1.14
N ALA A 186 26.83 -2.76 0.07
CA ALA A 186 28.09 -2.23 -0.43
C ALA A 186 27.87 -0.98 -1.28
N ASP A 187 27.94 0.21 -0.69
CA ASP A 187 27.65 1.48 -1.37
C ASP A 187 28.57 1.76 -2.58
N TRP A 188 29.79 1.26 -2.56
CA TRP A 188 30.73 1.39 -3.68
C TRP A 188 30.22 0.70 -4.96
N VAL A 189 29.49 -0.44 -4.86
CA VAL A 189 28.89 -1.11 -6.02
C VAL A 189 27.88 -0.21 -6.73
N HIS A 190 27.18 0.62 -5.97
CA HIS A 190 26.16 1.52 -6.50
C HIS A 190 26.72 2.76 -7.16
N ARG A 191 28.00 3.08 -6.90
CA ARG A 191 28.74 4.18 -7.54
C ARG A 191 29.43 3.75 -8.84
N LEU A 192 29.54 2.44 -9.09
CA LEU A 192 30.13 1.96 -10.33
C LEU A 192 29.27 2.39 -11.54
N PRO A 193 29.87 2.73 -12.69
CA PRO A 193 29.18 3.19 -13.89
C PRO A 193 28.50 2.04 -14.65
N LEU A 194 27.87 1.11 -13.95
CA LEU A 194 27.14 -0.02 -14.53
C LEU A 194 25.87 0.47 -15.25
N PRO A 195 25.45 -0.19 -16.34
CA PRO A 195 24.23 0.20 -17.06
C PRO A 195 22.98 0.31 -16.16
N VAL A 196 22.87 -0.58 -15.18
CA VAL A 196 21.75 -0.59 -14.23
C VAL A 196 21.78 0.60 -13.26
N ASN A 197 22.98 1.05 -12.82
CA ASN A 197 23.13 2.23 -12.00
C ASN A 197 22.81 3.49 -12.80
N ARG A 198 23.36 3.60 -14.02
CA ARG A 198 23.07 4.73 -14.93
C ARG A 198 21.57 4.84 -15.26
N ARG A 199 20.87 3.71 -15.47
CA ARG A 199 19.41 3.71 -15.70
C ARG A 199 18.65 4.22 -14.46
N PHE A 200 19.02 3.77 -13.28
CA PHE A 200 18.45 4.24 -12.03
C PHE A 200 18.68 5.75 -11.84
N ASP A 201 19.91 6.22 -12.01
CA ASP A 201 20.27 7.63 -11.80
C ASP A 201 19.54 8.55 -12.80
N ARG A 202 19.42 8.13 -14.07
CA ARG A 202 18.63 8.85 -15.08
C ARG A 202 17.15 8.90 -14.71
N ALA A 203 16.56 7.76 -14.33
CA ALA A 203 15.15 7.70 -13.95
C ALA A 203 14.87 8.60 -12.73
N ARG A 204 15.77 8.55 -11.72
CA ARG A 204 15.69 9.43 -10.54
C ARG A 204 15.79 10.90 -10.94
N ALA A 205 16.78 11.26 -11.73
CA ALA A 205 16.96 12.65 -12.21
C ALA A 205 15.74 13.14 -13.01
N THR A 206 15.14 12.29 -13.83
CA THR A 206 13.90 12.63 -14.56
C THR A 206 12.75 12.90 -13.60
N MET A 207 12.54 12.05 -12.60
CA MET A 207 11.50 12.27 -11.60
C MET A 207 11.71 13.55 -10.81
N HIS A 208 12.96 13.81 -10.35
CA HIS A 208 13.30 15.05 -9.66
C HIS A 208 12.98 16.29 -10.51
N ARG A 209 13.34 16.27 -11.79
CA ARG A 209 13.07 17.37 -12.72
C ARG A 209 11.56 17.58 -12.90
N VAL A 210 10.79 16.52 -13.20
CA VAL A 210 9.34 16.61 -13.39
C VAL A 210 8.65 17.19 -12.15
N ILE A 211 9.03 16.70 -10.96
CA ILE A 211 8.45 17.20 -9.70
C ILE A 211 8.82 18.67 -9.48
N ALA A 212 10.10 19.06 -9.67
CA ALA A 212 10.53 20.44 -9.48
C ALA A 212 9.84 21.40 -10.45
N ASP A 213 9.68 21.00 -11.72
CA ASP A 213 8.98 21.81 -12.73
C ASP A 213 7.49 21.98 -12.36
N THR A 214 6.87 20.90 -11.89
CA THR A 214 5.46 20.93 -11.46
C THR A 214 5.28 21.81 -10.22
N VAL A 215 6.12 21.69 -9.21
CA VAL A 215 6.06 22.52 -7.99
C VAL A 215 6.18 24.00 -8.35
N ARG A 216 7.12 24.35 -9.24
CA ARG A 216 7.25 25.73 -9.72
C ARG A 216 5.97 26.23 -10.39
N SER A 217 5.42 25.45 -11.32
CA SER A 217 4.16 25.81 -12.01
C SER A 217 3.01 26.06 -11.04
N TYR A 218 2.90 25.26 -9.96
CA TYR A 218 1.87 25.45 -8.93
C TYR A 218 2.08 26.73 -8.11
N ARG A 219 3.34 27.05 -7.76
CA ARG A 219 3.66 28.31 -7.07
C ARG A 219 3.34 29.52 -7.93
N ASP A 220 3.73 29.48 -9.21
CA ASP A 220 3.48 30.57 -10.15
C ASP A 220 1.98 30.78 -10.40
N ALA A 221 1.22 29.69 -10.47
CA ALA A 221 -0.23 29.76 -10.66
C ALA A 221 -0.99 30.31 -9.44
N GLY A 222 -0.49 30.06 -8.22
CA GLY A 222 -1.08 30.55 -6.97
C GLY A 222 -2.53 30.10 -6.72
N LYS A 223 -2.98 29.02 -7.39
CA LYS A 223 -4.36 28.52 -7.35
C LYS A 223 -4.44 27.17 -6.68
N ASP A 224 -5.54 26.91 -5.96
CA ASP A 224 -5.90 25.56 -5.50
C ASP A 224 -6.57 24.82 -6.66
N HIS A 225 -5.89 23.79 -7.16
CA HIS A 225 -6.39 22.91 -8.23
C HIS A 225 -7.25 21.76 -7.71
N GLY A 226 -7.51 21.70 -6.40
CA GLY A 226 -8.30 20.66 -5.77
C GLY A 226 -7.52 19.35 -5.52
N ASP A 227 -6.22 19.35 -5.75
CA ASP A 227 -5.33 18.20 -5.61
C ASP A 227 -4.41 18.31 -4.39
N VAL A 228 -3.64 17.23 -4.14
CA VAL A 228 -2.76 17.16 -2.97
C VAL A 228 -1.62 18.17 -3.07
N LEU A 229 -1.04 18.37 -4.25
CA LEU A 229 0.11 19.27 -4.42
C LEU A 229 -0.26 20.74 -4.14
N SER A 230 -1.45 21.19 -4.52
CA SER A 230 -1.95 22.53 -4.19
C SER A 230 -1.91 22.80 -2.68
N ILE A 231 -2.31 21.80 -1.89
CA ILE A 231 -2.29 21.91 -0.43
C ILE A 231 -0.87 21.92 0.10
N LEU A 232 0.02 21.05 -0.40
CA LEU A 232 1.42 21.02 0.03
C LEU A 232 2.12 22.38 -0.22
N VAL A 233 1.84 23.00 -1.36
CA VAL A 233 2.44 24.28 -1.74
C VAL A 233 1.90 25.44 -0.91
N SER A 234 0.60 25.42 -0.55
CA SER A 234 -0.09 26.49 0.16
C SER A 234 -0.09 26.36 1.68
N SER A 235 0.15 25.16 2.22
CA SER A 235 0.10 24.87 3.66
C SER A 235 1.13 25.67 4.44
N ARG A 236 0.72 26.16 5.62
CA ARG A 236 1.59 26.88 6.58
C ARG A 236 1.37 26.32 7.97
N ASP A 237 2.46 26.23 8.73
CA ASP A 237 2.40 25.84 10.15
C ASP A 237 1.94 27.01 11.04
N GLU A 238 1.88 26.77 12.35
CA GLU A 238 1.47 27.75 13.37
C GLU A 238 2.35 29.02 13.41
N HIS A 239 3.55 28.94 12.85
CA HIS A 239 4.49 30.05 12.74
C HIS A 239 4.44 30.73 11.35
N GLY A 240 3.49 30.33 10.49
CA GLY A 240 3.38 30.86 9.12
C GLY A 240 4.41 30.27 8.15
N THR A 241 5.21 29.28 8.56
CA THR A 241 6.25 28.67 7.74
C THR A 241 5.66 27.58 6.84
N SER A 242 5.91 27.69 5.53
CA SER A 242 5.53 26.67 4.55
C SER A 242 6.57 25.54 4.45
N LEU A 243 6.21 24.49 3.73
CA LEU A 243 7.19 23.49 3.29
C LEU A 243 8.13 24.12 2.26
N SER A 244 9.43 23.86 2.39
CA SER A 244 10.43 24.19 1.38
C SER A 244 10.23 23.32 0.13
N ASP A 245 10.84 23.72 -1.01
CA ASP A 245 10.78 22.94 -2.25
C ASP A 245 11.38 21.54 -2.09
N ALA A 246 12.43 21.41 -1.28
CA ALA A 246 13.04 20.12 -0.96
C ALA A 246 12.07 19.26 -0.14
N GLU A 247 11.42 19.81 0.88
CA GLU A 247 10.40 19.08 1.64
C GLU A 247 9.22 18.69 0.78
N ILE A 248 8.70 19.59 -0.07
CA ILE A 248 7.60 19.26 -0.99
C ILE A 248 8.01 18.13 -1.93
N HIS A 249 9.22 18.19 -2.49
CA HIS A 249 9.76 17.14 -3.34
C HIS A 249 9.77 15.78 -2.61
N ASP A 250 10.29 15.74 -1.39
CA ASP A 250 10.37 14.53 -0.57
C ASP A 250 8.97 13.98 -0.23
N GLN A 251 7.99 14.87 0.03
CA GLN A 251 6.59 14.46 0.23
C GLN A 251 5.98 13.89 -1.05
N VAL A 252 6.18 14.53 -2.18
CA VAL A 252 5.67 14.06 -3.47
C VAL A 252 6.23 12.68 -3.81
N MET A 253 7.54 12.47 -3.63
CA MET A 253 8.16 11.15 -3.82
C MET A 253 7.58 10.11 -2.86
N THR A 254 7.41 10.48 -1.59
CA THR A 254 6.81 9.60 -0.57
C THR A 254 5.39 9.20 -0.95
N LEU A 255 4.57 10.17 -1.37
CA LEU A 255 3.18 9.95 -1.74
C LEU A 255 3.04 9.12 -3.03
N LEU A 256 3.84 9.40 -4.06
CA LEU A 256 3.83 8.61 -5.30
C LEU A 256 4.12 7.14 -5.04
N ILE A 257 5.12 6.85 -4.21
CA ILE A 257 5.48 5.46 -3.88
C ILE A 257 4.39 4.83 -3.00
N GLY A 258 3.94 5.56 -1.98
CA GLY A 258 2.91 5.10 -1.04
C GLY A 258 1.55 4.86 -1.71
N ALA A 259 1.21 5.63 -2.73
CA ALA A 259 -0.03 5.51 -3.48
C ALA A 259 0.06 4.55 -4.69
N THR A 260 1.23 3.98 -4.99
CA THR A 260 1.41 3.08 -6.15
C THR A 260 1.66 1.64 -5.75
N GLU A 261 2.72 1.40 -4.98
CA GLU A 261 3.17 0.04 -4.64
C GLU A 261 2.16 -0.73 -3.76
N PRO A 262 1.66 -0.18 -2.63
CA PRO A 262 0.72 -0.90 -1.79
C PRO A 262 -0.63 -1.16 -2.45
N PRO A 263 -1.30 -0.18 -3.12
CA PRO A 263 -2.56 -0.44 -3.81
C PRO A 263 -2.42 -1.43 -4.97
N GLY A 264 -1.37 -1.30 -5.80
CA GLY A 264 -1.11 -2.23 -6.89
C GLY A 264 -0.91 -3.67 -6.40
N SER A 265 -0.17 -3.85 -5.29
CA SER A 265 0.02 -5.15 -4.64
C SER A 265 -1.30 -5.69 -4.07
N ALA A 266 -2.09 -4.84 -3.39
CA ALA A 266 -3.37 -5.23 -2.80
C ALA A 266 -4.38 -5.67 -3.88
N LEU A 267 -4.54 -4.89 -4.95
CA LEU A 267 -5.43 -5.24 -6.07
C LEU A 267 -5.00 -6.55 -6.76
N THR A 268 -3.68 -6.75 -6.92
CA THR A 268 -3.15 -8.00 -7.48
C THR A 268 -3.60 -9.20 -6.65
N TRP A 269 -3.48 -9.12 -5.32
CA TRP A 269 -3.93 -10.18 -4.42
C TRP A 269 -5.45 -10.33 -4.39
N VAL A 270 -6.21 -9.24 -4.42
CA VAL A 270 -7.68 -9.29 -4.48
C VAL A 270 -8.13 -10.09 -5.69
N PHE A 271 -7.62 -9.80 -6.88
CA PHE A 271 -8.04 -10.50 -8.10
C PHE A 271 -7.53 -11.93 -8.17
N GLN A 272 -6.35 -12.22 -7.63
CA GLN A 272 -5.90 -13.60 -7.47
C GLN A 272 -6.84 -14.40 -6.57
N LEU A 273 -7.15 -13.87 -5.38
CA LEU A 273 -8.05 -14.53 -4.42
C LEU A 273 -9.45 -14.73 -5.00
N LEU A 274 -10.00 -13.73 -5.69
CA LEU A 274 -11.31 -13.85 -6.34
C LEU A 274 -11.32 -14.90 -7.44
N SER A 275 -10.23 -15.07 -8.19
CA SER A 275 -10.13 -16.11 -9.21
C SER A 275 -10.16 -17.54 -8.64
N GLU A 276 -9.76 -17.69 -7.38
CA GLU A 276 -9.73 -18.96 -6.64
C GLU A 276 -10.99 -19.20 -5.79
N HIS A 277 -11.83 -18.14 -5.56
CA HIS A 277 -13.00 -18.19 -4.69
C HIS A 277 -14.29 -17.74 -5.42
N PRO A 278 -14.88 -18.61 -6.28
CA PRO A 278 -16.03 -18.23 -7.11
C PRO A 278 -17.27 -17.78 -6.33
N GLU A 279 -17.40 -18.19 -5.07
CA GLU A 279 -18.53 -17.76 -4.22
C GLU A 279 -18.41 -16.30 -3.80
N ALA A 280 -17.21 -15.90 -3.38
CA ALA A 280 -16.91 -14.50 -3.05
C ALA A 280 -17.03 -13.60 -4.29
N GLU A 281 -16.55 -14.08 -5.46
CA GLU A 281 -16.71 -13.37 -6.73
C GLU A 281 -18.20 -13.18 -7.10
N ARG A 282 -19.03 -14.22 -6.97
CA ARG A 282 -20.47 -14.10 -7.27
C ARG A 282 -21.18 -13.11 -6.36
N ALA A 283 -20.87 -13.11 -5.06
CA ALA A 283 -21.44 -12.15 -4.11
C ALA A 283 -20.99 -10.72 -4.42
N LEU A 284 -19.71 -10.51 -4.74
CA LEU A 284 -19.17 -9.24 -5.21
C LEU A 284 -19.87 -8.73 -6.47
N GLN A 285 -20.08 -9.62 -7.45
CA GLN A 285 -20.77 -9.28 -8.71
C GLN A 285 -22.22 -8.88 -8.49
N ALA A 286 -22.92 -9.54 -7.57
CA ALA A 286 -24.30 -9.20 -7.22
C ALA A 286 -24.39 -7.81 -6.59
N GLU A 287 -23.47 -7.48 -5.66
CA GLU A 287 -23.38 -6.14 -5.06
C GLU A 287 -23.04 -5.08 -6.13
N ALA A 288 -22.02 -5.35 -6.96
CA ALA A 288 -21.63 -4.44 -8.02
C ALA A 288 -22.77 -4.19 -9.02
N ASP A 289 -23.53 -5.22 -9.41
CA ASP A 289 -24.67 -5.08 -10.29
C ASP A 289 -25.79 -4.22 -9.66
N ASP A 290 -26.05 -4.39 -8.34
CA ASP A 290 -27.07 -3.59 -7.64
C ASP A 290 -26.64 -2.13 -7.44
N VAL A 291 -25.35 -1.88 -7.13
CA VAL A 291 -24.85 -0.53 -6.87
C VAL A 291 -24.57 0.22 -8.17
N LEU A 292 -23.84 -0.37 -9.12
CA LEU A 292 -23.46 0.30 -10.36
C LEU A 292 -24.62 0.32 -11.38
N ARG A 293 -25.45 -0.70 -11.45
CA ARG A 293 -26.60 -0.78 -12.37
C ARG A 293 -26.22 -0.53 -13.84
N GLY A 294 -25.07 -1.04 -14.26
CA GLY A 294 -24.51 -0.80 -15.59
C GLY A 294 -23.91 0.59 -15.83
N ARG A 295 -23.90 1.47 -14.81
CA ARG A 295 -23.22 2.78 -14.88
C ARG A 295 -21.70 2.60 -14.77
N PRO A 296 -20.92 3.49 -15.37
CA PRO A 296 -19.46 3.54 -15.14
C PRO A 296 -19.14 3.99 -13.69
N ALA A 297 -17.94 3.65 -13.20
CA ALA A 297 -17.52 4.00 -11.83
C ALA A 297 -17.55 5.51 -11.56
N ARG A 298 -17.24 6.33 -12.58
CA ARG A 298 -17.30 7.81 -12.49
C ARG A 298 -18.70 8.38 -12.23
N ALA A 299 -19.74 7.59 -12.39
CA ALA A 299 -21.13 8.00 -12.11
C ALA A 299 -21.58 7.62 -10.68
N LEU A 300 -20.70 7.03 -9.86
CA LEU A 300 -21.03 6.66 -8.49
C LEU A 300 -20.95 7.88 -7.56
N SER A 301 -21.94 7.99 -6.69
CA SER A 301 -21.97 8.95 -5.59
C SER A 301 -21.28 8.39 -4.33
N ALA A 302 -21.01 9.25 -3.36
CA ALA A 302 -20.54 8.81 -2.04
C ALA A 302 -21.53 7.84 -1.35
N ALA A 303 -22.83 8.03 -1.56
CA ALA A 303 -23.85 7.11 -1.05
C ALA A 303 -23.79 5.73 -1.72
N ASP A 304 -23.49 5.68 -3.02
CA ASP A 304 -23.29 4.41 -3.73
C ASP A 304 -22.06 3.67 -3.17
N LEU A 305 -20.97 4.38 -2.90
CA LEU A 305 -19.75 3.79 -2.33
C LEU A 305 -19.99 3.20 -0.93
N ALA A 306 -20.79 3.86 -0.11
CA ALA A 306 -21.15 3.35 1.22
C ALA A 306 -21.89 2.02 1.17
N ARG A 307 -22.51 1.68 0.03
CA ARG A 307 -23.21 0.41 -0.21
C ARG A 307 -22.32 -0.73 -0.67
N LEU A 308 -21.03 -0.47 -1.00
CA LEU A 308 -20.05 -1.46 -1.39
C LEU A 308 -19.46 -2.18 -0.17
N GLU A 309 -20.31 -2.70 0.71
CA GLU A 309 -19.91 -3.30 1.98
C GLU A 309 -19.16 -4.62 1.78
N HIS A 310 -19.69 -5.53 0.95
CA HIS A 310 -19.04 -6.80 0.65
C HIS A 310 -17.72 -6.60 -0.11
N THR A 311 -17.67 -5.65 -1.02
CA THR A 311 -16.44 -5.22 -1.70
C THR A 311 -15.38 -4.79 -0.68
N ARG A 312 -15.77 -3.95 0.29
CA ARG A 312 -14.87 -3.52 1.38
C ARG A 312 -14.37 -4.70 2.21
N HIS A 313 -15.24 -5.67 2.53
CA HIS A 313 -14.86 -6.88 3.25
C HIS A 313 -13.85 -7.73 2.49
N ILE A 314 -13.99 -7.87 1.17
CA ILE A 314 -13.01 -8.54 0.29
C ILE A 314 -11.66 -7.83 0.36
N VAL A 315 -11.65 -6.51 0.23
CA VAL A 315 -10.42 -5.70 0.30
C VAL A 315 -9.74 -5.86 1.66
N LEU A 316 -10.48 -5.77 2.76
CA LEU A 316 -9.93 -5.93 4.10
C LEU A 316 -9.36 -7.33 4.33
N GLU A 317 -10.02 -8.37 3.82
CA GLU A 317 -9.53 -9.75 3.96
C GLU A 317 -8.27 -10.01 3.13
N ALA A 318 -8.20 -9.45 1.93
CA ALA A 318 -6.99 -9.50 1.12
C ALA A 318 -5.81 -8.76 1.80
N LEU A 319 -6.07 -7.57 2.37
CA LEU A 319 -5.09 -6.80 3.15
C LEU A 319 -4.67 -7.51 4.45
N ARG A 320 -5.55 -8.32 5.04
CA ARG A 320 -5.20 -9.17 6.18
C ARG A 320 -4.26 -10.29 5.76
N LEU A 321 -4.60 -11.04 4.72
CA LEU A 321 -3.81 -12.17 4.23
C LEU A 321 -2.45 -11.73 3.69
N TYR A 322 -2.44 -10.65 2.93
CA TYR A 322 -1.25 -10.16 2.24
C TYR A 322 -1.08 -8.65 2.45
N PRO A 323 -0.77 -8.21 3.69
CA PRO A 323 -0.57 -6.79 3.95
C PRO A 323 0.66 -6.29 3.19
N PRO A 324 0.53 -5.23 2.36
CA PRO A 324 1.68 -4.68 1.64
C PRO A 324 2.84 -4.32 2.55
N ALA A 325 2.55 -3.68 3.69
CA ALA A 325 3.53 -3.40 4.74
C ALA A 325 3.67 -4.60 5.70
N TRP A 326 4.29 -5.66 5.23
CA TRP A 326 4.37 -6.96 5.91
C TRP A 326 5.34 -7.02 7.11
N LEU A 327 6.39 -6.20 7.11
CA LEU A 327 7.40 -6.07 8.17
C LEU A 327 7.82 -4.62 8.29
N LEU A 328 7.80 -4.09 9.49
CA LEU A 328 8.12 -2.70 9.81
C LEU A 328 9.15 -2.63 10.93
N SER A 329 9.88 -1.52 11.00
CA SER A 329 10.91 -1.30 12.02
C SER A 329 10.78 0.04 12.70
N ARG A 330 11.33 0.09 13.91
CA ARG A 330 11.61 1.28 14.70
C ARG A 330 13.02 1.18 15.30
N VAL A 331 13.48 2.28 15.84
CA VAL A 331 14.70 2.34 16.66
C VAL A 331 14.35 2.90 18.03
N ALA A 332 14.83 2.26 19.09
CA ALA A 332 14.70 2.79 20.44
C ALA A 332 15.56 4.03 20.58
N THR A 333 14.97 5.18 20.91
CA THR A 333 15.68 6.47 21.06
C THR A 333 16.39 6.60 22.40
N LYS A 334 16.03 5.77 23.38
CA LYS A 334 16.58 5.67 24.73
C LYS A 334 16.53 4.23 25.21
N ASP A 335 17.24 3.93 26.30
CA ASP A 335 17.05 2.66 27.00
C ASP A 335 15.61 2.59 27.48
N THR A 336 14.96 1.48 27.22
CA THR A 336 13.52 1.30 27.51
C THR A 336 13.20 -0.16 27.81
N ASP A 337 11.96 -0.39 28.21
CA ASP A 337 11.39 -1.71 28.41
C ASP A 337 10.30 -1.95 27.34
N LEU A 338 10.24 -3.17 26.82
CA LEU A 338 9.15 -3.64 25.97
C LEU A 338 8.60 -4.95 26.54
N MET A 339 7.43 -4.92 27.14
CA MET A 339 6.75 -6.08 27.74
C MET A 339 7.62 -6.79 28.80
N GLY A 340 8.33 -6.05 29.66
CA GLY A 340 9.23 -6.61 30.67
C GLY A 340 10.62 -7.00 30.14
N HIS A 341 10.93 -6.68 28.87
CA HIS A 341 12.23 -6.98 28.27
C HIS A 341 13.05 -5.70 28.04
N PRO A 342 14.30 -5.61 28.50
CA PRO A 342 15.13 -4.43 28.31
C PRO A 342 15.54 -4.29 26.84
N VAL A 343 15.29 -3.12 26.28
CA VAL A 343 15.64 -2.73 24.90
C VAL A 343 16.59 -1.54 24.97
N PRO A 344 17.87 -1.70 24.63
CA PRO A 344 18.85 -0.61 24.72
C PRO A 344 18.62 0.45 23.65
N LYS A 345 19.04 1.68 23.92
CA LYS A 345 19.09 2.78 22.95
C LYS A 345 19.79 2.34 21.67
N GLY A 346 19.24 2.71 20.54
CA GLY A 346 19.75 2.35 19.20
C GLY A 346 19.36 0.96 18.73
N ALA A 347 18.70 0.15 19.58
CA ALA A 347 18.26 -1.17 19.16
C ALA A 347 17.12 -1.08 18.12
N THR A 348 17.17 -1.98 17.14
CA THR A 348 16.10 -2.13 16.16
C THR A 348 14.96 -2.96 16.77
N VAL A 349 13.75 -2.41 16.74
CA VAL A 349 12.50 -3.09 17.08
C VAL A 349 11.72 -3.34 15.81
N LEU A 350 11.42 -4.60 15.54
CA LEU A 350 10.64 -5.06 14.40
C LEU A 350 9.23 -5.41 14.83
N PHE A 351 8.27 -5.28 13.93
CA PHE A 351 6.94 -5.85 14.08
C PHE A 351 6.36 -6.18 12.70
N SER A 352 5.51 -7.18 12.65
CA SER A 352 4.99 -7.70 11.39
C SER A 352 3.47 -7.73 11.39
N PRO A 353 2.80 -6.84 10.62
CA PRO A 353 1.37 -6.99 10.37
C PRO A 353 1.03 -8.37 9.80
N TYR A 354 1.85 -8.90 8.89
CA TYR A 354 1.64 -10.25 8.36
C TYR A 354 1.57 -11.33 9.44
N GLN A 355 2.49 -11.29 10.43
CA GLN A 355 2.50 -12.24 11.52
C GLN A 355 1.24 -12.11 12.39
N LEU A 356 0.89 -10.89 12.83
CA LEU A 356 -0.31 -10.62 13.62
C LEU A 356 -1.59 -11.04 12.91
N HIS A 357 -1.68 -10.77 11.61
CA HIS A 357 -2.84 -11.12 10.79
C HIS A 357 -2.99 -12.63 10.56
N HIS A 358 -1.93 -13.41 10.84
CA HIS A 358 -1.94 -14.88 10.76
C HIS A 358 -1.91 -15.55 12.13
N ASP A 359 -2.15 -14.80 13.20
CA ASP A 359 -2.29 -15.33 14.54
C ASP A 359 -3.65 -16.05 14.65
N GLN A 360 -3.60 -17.36 14.97
CA GLN A 360 -4.80 -18.20 15.05
C GLN A 360 -5.67 -17.89 16.27
N ASP A 361 -5.08 -17.32 17.34
CA ASP A 361 -5.81 -16.95 18.55
C ASP A 361 -6.68 -15.70 18.31
N VAL A 362 -6.31 -14.89 17.32
CA VAL A 362 -7.03 -13.68 16.90
C VAL A 362 -7.93 -13.94 15.68
N PHE A 363 -7.40 -14.66 14.70
CA PHE A 363 -8.09 -14.96 13.43
C PHE A 363 -8.23 -16.48 13.24
N PRO A 364 -9.35 -17.08 13.63
CA PRO A 364 -9.61 -18.51 13.37
C PRO A 364 -9.42 -18.85 11.89
N HIS A 365 -8.73 -19.97 11.62
CA HIS A 365 -8.36 -20.36 10.25
C HIS A 365 -7.64 -19.22 9.48
N PRO A 366 -6.50 -18.72 9.97
CA PRO A 366 -5.91 -17.46 9.51
C PRO A 366 -5.45 -17.48 8.05
N SER A 367 -5.21 -18.63 7.46
CA SER A 367 -4.84 -18.76 6.04
C SER A 367 -6.04 -18.86 5.09
N ARG A 368 -7.27 -18.95 5.60
CA ARG A 368 -8.48 -18.99 4.77
C ARG A 368 -8.89 -17.59 4.36
N PHE A 369 -9.22 -17.44 3.08
CA PHE A 369 -9.86 -16.23 2.57
C PHE A 369 -11.35 -16.26 2.92
N ASP A 370 -11.77 -15.41 3.82
CA ASP A 370 -13.14 -15.34 4.34
C ASP A 370 -13.56 -13.89 4.56
N PRO A 371 -14.08 -13.22 3.52
CA PRO A 371 -14.61 -11.85 3.65
C PRO A 371 -15.74 -11.71 4.67
N GLY A 372 -16.46 -12.80 4.95
CA GLY A 372 -17.54 -12.84 5.96
C GLY A 372 -17.07 -12.51 7.38
N ARG A 373 -15.79 -12.69 7.66
CA ARG A 373 -15.14 -12.34 8.92
C ARG A 373 -15.36 -10.87 9.31
N TRP A 374 -15.49 -9.98 8.34
CA TRP A 374 -15.61 -8.54 8.54
C TRP A 374 -17.02 -8.03 8.77
N ARG A 375 -18.04 -8.90 8.66
CA ARG A 375 -19.44 -8.53 9.00
C ARG A 375 -19.60 -8.23 10.48
N SER A 376 -18.94 -9.01 11.35
CA SER A 376 -18.98 -8.83 12.80
C SER A 376 -17.63 -9.22 13.42
N PRO A 377 -16.56 -8.45 13.15
CA PRO A 377 -15.24 -8.78 13.67
C PRO A 377 -15.18 -8.59 15.20
N SER A 378 -14.47 -9.49 15.89
CA SER A 378 -14.21 -9.34 17.32
C SER A 378 -13.39 -8.09 17.62
N PRO A 379 -13.44 -7.55 18.86
CA PRO A 379 -12.56 -6.44 19.27
C PRO A 379 -11.07 -6.74 19.04
N ALA A 380 -10.64 -7.98 19.33
CA ALA A 380 -9.26 -8.42 19.11
C ALA A 380 -8.89 -8.41 17.61
N ALA A 381 -9.77 -8.91 16.73
CA ALA A 381 -9.55 -8.91 15.29
C ALA A 381 -9.45 -7.48 14.72
N ARG A 382 -10.31 -6.56 15.21
CA ARG A 382 -10.21 -5.13 14.83
C ARG A 382 -8.92 -4.49 15.28
N ALA A 383 -8.48 -4.79 16.51
CA ALA A 383 -7.25 -4.23 17.07
C ALA A 383 -5.99 -4.76 16.40
N ALA A 384 -6.02 -6.02 15.97
CA ALA A 384 -4.88 -6.68 15.29
C ALA A 384 -4.80 -6.40 13.79
N LEU A 385 -5.89 -5.92 13.14
CA LEU A 385 -5.87 -5.58 11.72
C LEU A 385 -5.13 -4.24 11.51
N LEU A 386 -3.90 -4.31 11.08
CA LEU A 386 -2.98 -3.17 10.97
C LEU A 386 -2.42 -2.96 9.53
N PRO A 387 -3.21 -3.08 8.45
CA PRO A 387 -2.69 -2.92 7.10
C PRO A 387 -2.19 -1.50 6.82
N PHE A 388 -2.72 -0.51 7.56
CA PHE A 388 -2.36 0.90 7.51
C PHE A 388 -1.55 1.36 8.72
N GLY A 389 -1.10 0.44 9.57
CA GLY A 389 -0.46 0.75 10.84
C GLY A 389 -1.42 1.39 11.86
N ALA A 390 -0.88 1.96 12.92
CA ALA A 390 -1.64 2.65 13.97
C ALA A 390 -0.82 3.78 14.61
N GLY A 391 -1.46 4.51 15.54
CA GLY A 391 -0.84 5.62 16.26
C GLY A 391 -0.50 6.81 15.36
N ASN A 392 0.44 7.63 15.80
CA ASN A 392 0.81 8.88 15.11
C ASN A 392 1.42 8.66 13.72
N ARG A 393 1.88 7.44 13.43
CA ARG A 393 2.48 7.02 12.16
C ARG A 393 1.51 6.20 11.29
N LYS A 394 0.21 6.16 11.65
CA LYS A 394 -0.82 5.55 10.80
C LYS A 394 -0.81 6.17 9.40
N CYS A 395 -1.07 5.38 8.37
CA CYS A 395 -1.17 5.87 7.00
C CYS A 395 -2.05 7.11 6.93
N ILE A 396 -1.57 8.17 6.27
CA ILE A 396 -2.32 9.41 6.12
C ILE A 396 -3.43 9.30 5.09
N GLY A 397 -3.25 8.38 4.12
CA GLY A 397 -4.17 8.15 3.00
C GLY A 397 -4.98 6.85 3.10
N ASP A 398 -5.23 6.34 4.31
CA ASP A 398 -5.92 5.06 4.49
C ASP A 398 -7.34 5.03 3.90
N GLU A 399 -8.16 6.06 4.12
CA GLU A 399 -9.50 6.16 3.54
C GLU A 399 -9.45 6.38 2.01
N VAL A 400 -8.46 7.14 1.52
CA VAL A 400 -8.23 7.34 0.08
C VAL A 400 -7.89 5.99 -0.58
N ALA A 401 -6.98 5.22 0.02
CA ALA A 401 -6.59 3.90 -0.47
C ALA A 401 -7.76 2.89 -0.42
N LEU A 402 -8.52 2.84 0.66
CA LEU A 402 -9.69 1.96 0.75
C LEU A 402 -10.77 2.31 -0.28
N THR A 403 -10.95 3.59 -0.56
CA THR A 403 -11.87 4.07 -1.60
C THR A 403 -11.39 3.63 -2.98
N GLU A 404 -10.12 3.86 -3.31
CA GLU A 404 -9.50 3.43 -4.56
C GLU A 404 -9.65 1.92 -4.78
N LEU A 405 -9.25 1.12 -3.79
CA LEU A 405 -9.34 -0.34 -3.86
C LEU A 405 -10.78 -0.81 -4.06
N SER A 406 -11.73 -0.24 -3.31
CA SER A 406 -13.14 -0.61 -3.42
C SER A 406 -13.74 -0.25 -4.78
N LEU A 407 -13.44 0.95 -5.28
CA LEU A 407 -13.86 1.39 -6.62
C LEU A 407 -13.32 0.47 -7.72
N ALA A 408 -12.01 0.19 -7.69
CA ALA A 408 -11.38 -0.65 -8.70
C ALA A 408 -11.97 -2.08 -8.70
N VAL A 409 -12.13 -2.66 -7.51
CA VAL A 409 -12.70 -4.01 -7.36
C VAL A 409 -14.14 -4.07 -7.85
N ALA A 410 -14.99 -3.12 -7.45
CA ALA A 410 -16.39 -3.07 -7.88
C ALA A 410 -16.52 -2.80 -9.39
N ALA A 411 -15.73 -1.88 -9.95
CA ALA A 411 -15.75 -1.55 -11.37
C ALA A 411 -15.33 -2.76 -12.24
N VAL A 412 -14.25 -3.46 -11.84
CA VAL A 412 -13.85 -4.69 -12.54
C VAL A 412 -14.96 -5.74 -12.44
N ALA A 413 -15.49 -5.98 -11.23
CA ALA A 413 -16.50 -7.00 -11.01
C ALA A 413 -17.82 -6.72 -11.76
N SER A 414 -18.18 -5.47 -12.00
CA SER A 414 -19.38 -5.11 -12.78
C SER A 414 -19.23 -5.42 -14.27
N ARG A 415 -18.01 -5.36 -14.83
CA ARG A 415 -17.74 -5.45 -16.28
C ARG A 415 -17.09 -6.76 -16.70
N PHE A 416 -16.30 -7.38 -15.79
CA PHE A 416 -15.42 -8.49 -16.13
C PHE A 416 -15.43 -9.59 -15.07
N ARG A 417 -15.03 -10.79 -15.50
CA ARG A 417 -14.54 -11.88 -14.67
C ARG A 417 -13.09 -12.13 -15.02
N LEU A 418 -12.28 -12.40 -14.01
CA LEU A 418 -10.88 -12.73 -14.21
C LEU A 418 -10.67 -14.22 -13.86
N ARG A 419 -10.21 -15.00 -14.84
CA ARG A 419 -10.04 -16.45 -14.73
C ARG A 419 -8.57 -16.82 -14.72
N ALA A 420 -8.19 -17.68 -13.77
CA ALA A 420 -6.84 -18.22 -13.74
C ALA A 420 -6.48 -18.92 -15.07
N VAL A 421 -5.29 -18.65 -15.57
CA VAL A 421 -4.75 -19.34 -16.73
C VAL A 421 -4.13 -20.65 -16.27
N PRO A 422 -4.49 -21.82 -16.84
CA PRO A 422 -3.93 -23.10 -16.47
C PRO A 422 -2.38 -23.09 -16.51
N GLY A 423 -1.75 -23.69 -15.52
CA GLY A 423 -0.29 -23.78 -15.43
C GLY A 423 0.38 -22.54 -14.81
N THR A 424 -0.37 -21.50 -14.44
CA THR A 424 0.15 -20.37 -13.67
C THR A 424 -0.17 -20.55 -12.19
N THR A 425 0.81 -20.29 -11.32
CA THR A 425 0.62 -20.34 -9.87
C THR A 425 1.17 -19.05 -9.27
N ALA A 426 0.30 -18.27 -8.67
CA ALA A 426 0.69 -17.06 -7.95
C ALA A 426 1.57 -17.42 -6.74
N ARG A 427 2.60 -16.62 -6.51
CA ARG A 427 3.48 -16.76 -5.36
C ARG A 427 3.67 -15.43 -4.67
N PRO A 428 3.76 -15.42 -3.32
CA PRO A 428 4.11 -14.21 -2.59
C PRO A 428 5.49 -13.70 -3.02
N LEU A 429 5.53 -12.44 -3.42
CA LEU A 429 6.75 -11.72 -3.78
C LEU A 429 7.11 -10.76 -2.65
N VAL A 430 8.04 -11.20 -1.81
CA VAL A 430 8.46 -10.44 -0.64
C VAL A 430 9.55 -9.45 -1.04
N ARG A 431 9.20 -8.17 -1.04
CA ARG A 431 10.08 -7.03 -1.32
C ARG A 431 9.83 -5.92 -0.29
N ALA A 432 10.02 -4.66 -0.65
CA ALA A 432 9.60 -3.52 0.18
C ALA A 432 8.08 -3.59 0.48
N SER A 433 7.30 -4.10 -0.47
CA SER A 433 5.89 -4.45 -0.34
C SER A 433 5.70 -5.96 -0.52
N LEU A 434 4.69 -6.55 0.12
CA LEU A 434 4.27 -7.93 -0.10
C LEU A 434 3.33 -7.98 -1.30
N GLY A 435 3.93 -8.17 -2.47
CA GLY A 435 3.21 -8.36 -3.72
C GLY A 435 2.97 -9.82 -4.06
N ALA A 436 2.50 -10.06 -5.29
CA ALA A 436 2.41 -11.37 -5.91
C ALA A 436 3.16 -11.40 -7.24
N GLU A 437 3.75 -12.54 -7.58
CA GLU A 437 4.34 -12.78 -8.89
C GLU A 437 3.57 -13.88 -9.63
N HIS A 438 3.67 -13.85 -10.96
CA HIS A 438 3.02 -14.83 -11.84
C HIS A 438 1.48 -14.84 -11.74
N VAL A 439 0.86 -13.71 -11.41
CA VAL A 439 -0.60 -13.56 -11.46
C VAL A 439 -1.02 -13.25 -12.88
N VAL A 440 -1.36 -14.30 -13.61
CA VAL A 440 -1.79 -14.21 -15.02
C VAL A 440 -3.24 -14.66 -15.11
N LEU A 441 -4.13 -13.72 -15.44
CA LEU A 441 -5.56 -13.99 -15.52
C LEU A 441 -6.11 -13.64 -16.90
N ARG A 442 -7.12 -14.39 -17.36
CA ARG A 442 -7.84 -14.12 -18.61
C ARG A 442 -9.09 -13.30 -18.33
N VAL A 443 -9.30 -12.26 -19.11
CA VAL A 443 -10.47 -11.37 -19.05
C VAL A 443 -11.68 -12.03 -19.72
N GLU A 444 -12.78 -12.14 -19.01
CA GLU A 444 -14.10 -12.52 -19.55
C GLU A 444 -15.05 -11.36 -19.34
N ALA A 445 -15.56 -10.78 -20.43
CA ALA A 445 -16.57 -9.73 -20.34
C ALA A 445 -17.88 -10.27 -19.74
N ARG A 446 -18.52 -9.46 -18.89
CA ARG A 446 -19.83 -9.72 -18.31
C ARG A 446 -20.89 -8.82 -18.91
N THR A 447 -22.13 -9.32 -18.98
CA THR A 447 -23.30 -8.49 -19.17
C THR A 447 -23.88 -8.24 -17.77
N PRO A 448 -23.89 -6.99 -17.25
CA PRO A 448 -24.46 -6.68 -15.94
C PRO A 448 -25.95 -7.06 -15.88
N ARG A 449 -26.40 -7.59 -14.74
CA ARG A 449 -27.83 -7.78 -14.49
C ARG A 449 -28.49 -6.40 -14.43
N GLY A 450 -29.41 -6.11 -15.35
CA GLY A 450 -30.10 -4.81 -15.46
C GLY A 450 -29.89 -4.08 -16.79
N ALA A 451 -28.85 -4.39 -17.56
CA ALA A 451 -28.66 -3.83 -18.90
C ALA A 451 -29.63 -4.39 -19.95
N ALA A 452 -30.27 -5.55 -19.65
CA ALA A 452 -31.19 -6.22 -20.56
C ALA A 452 -32.62 -5.63 -20.64
N ALA A 453 -32.96 -4.69 -19.76
CA ALA A 453 -34.35 -4.14 -19.70
C ALA A 453 -34.58 -2.88 -20.53
N GLY A 454 -33.51 -2.30 -21.15
CA GLY A 454 -33.61 -1.05 -21.92
C GLY A 454 -33.59 -1.20 -23.45
N GLY A 455 -33.50 -2.43 -23.97
CA GLY A 455 -33.23 -2.68 -25.41
C GLY A 455 -34.36 -3.28 -26.24
N ALA A 456 -35.55 -3.40 -25.71
CA ALA A 456 -36.66 -4.02 -26.46
C ALA A 456 -37.91 -3.12 -26.47
N SER A 457 -37.93 -2.11 -27.31
CA SER A 457 -39.11 -1.62 -28.04
C SER A 457 -38.79 -0.46 -28.98
N VAL A 458 -38.22 -0.77 -30.14
CA VAL A 458 -38.53 0.02 -31.34
C VAL A 458 -39.25 -0.92 -32.26
N GLY A 459 -40.57 -0.94 -32.07
CA GLY A 459 -41.48 -1.71 -32.88
C GLY A 459 -41.43 -1.24 -34.34
N SER A 460 -41.18 -2.17 -35.23
CA SER A 460 -41.48 -2.10 -36.65
C SER A 460 -42.97 -1.76 -36.82
N ARG A 461 -43.30 -0.52 -37.14
CA ARG A 461 -44.56 -0.20 -37.81
C ARG A 461 -44.35 -0.36 -39.33
N ALA A 462 -44.78 -1.48 -39.83
CA ALA A 462 -45.04 -1.67 -41.25
C ALA A 462 -46.06 -0.63 -41.70
N VAL A 463 -45.72 0.15 -42.70
CA VAL A 463 -46.66 0.94 -43.50
C VAL A 463 -47.07 0.05 -44.66
N ALA A 464 -48.31 -0.40 -44.63
CA ALA A 464 -49.00 -0.91 -45.80
C ALA A 464 -49.89 0.21 -46.34
N SER A 465 -49.65 0.57 -47.56
CA SER A 465 -50.55 1.00 -48.66
C SER A 465 -49.79 1.76 -49.68
#